data_578bbd7adbc669df7afa81f323897e44
#
_entry.id   578bbd7adbc669df7afa81f323897e44
#
_cell.length_a   1.000
_cell.length_b   1.000
_cell.length_c   1.000
_cell.angle_alpha   90.00
_cell.angle_beta   90.00
_cell.angle_gamma   90.00
#
_symmetry.space_group_name_H-M   'P 1'
#
loop_
_entity.id
_entity.type
_entity.pdbx_description
1 polymer ?
#
loop_
_entity_poly.entity_id
_entity_poly.type
_entity_poly.pdbx_seq_one_letter_code
_entity_poly.pdbx_strand_id
1 'polypeptide(L)'
;MQQQCSQLLGALPSVSFAKNSVKLSDDAKRLLAVVADRMRNSPGCNVVVTGYCAGNKLEQQRSWDRVNAIINYLIEKEGVSGDRLIFKYGEEGGDCDTVDIRAANEGEEGPNTVPAPHPNLRKN
;
A
#
# COMPACT_ATOMS: atom_id res chain seq x y z
N MET A 1 12.53 -21.15 -16.15
CA MET A 1 12.80 -19.72 -15.91
C MET A 1 11.57 -19.06 -15.31
N GLN A 2 11.71 -18.48 -14.14
CA GLN A 2 10.57 -17.82 -13.50
C GLN A 2 10.31 -16.46 -14.12
N GLN A 3 9.06 -16.17 -14.40
CA GLN A 3 8.69 -14.83 -14.80
C GLN A 3 8.70 -13.92 -13.59
N GLN A 4 9.18 -12.70 -13.79
CA GLN A 4 9.19 -11.71 -12.71
C GLN A 4 7.78 -11.17 -12.49
N CYS A 5 7.42 -10.98 -11.23
CA CYS A 5 6.10 -10.48 -10.89
C CYS A 5 5.84 -9.07 -11.43
N SER A 6 6.89 -8.26 -11.60
CA SER A 6 6.72 -6.94 -12.23
C SER A 6 6.18 -7.05 -13.65
N GLN A 7 6.52 -8.11 -14.38
CA GLN A 7 6.00 -8.34 -15.71
C GLN A 7 4.59 -8.91 -15.65
N LEU A 8 4.34 -9.83 -14.72
CA LEU A 8 3.04 -10.47 -14.60
C LEU A 8 1.96 -9.51 -14.12
N LEU A 9 2.27 -8.68 -13.13
CA LEU A 9 1.33 -7.71 -12.60
C LEU A 9 1.25 -6.45 -13.45
N GLY A 10 2.30 -6.15 -14.21
CA GLY A 10 2.39 -4.91 -14.96
C GLY A 10 2.58 -3.70 -14.06
N ALA A 11 2.48 -2.52 -14.63
CA ALA A 11 2.55 -1.28 -13.87
C ALA A 11 1.29 -1.15 -13.03
N LEU A 12 1.45 -1.04 -11.72
CA LEU A 12 0.33 -0.87 -10.81
C LEU A 12 0.12 0.61 -10.52
N PRO A 13 -1.14 1.03 -10.33
CA PRO A 13 -1.42 2.45 -10.10
C PRO A 13 -0.97 2.90 -8.73
N SER A 14 -0.60 4.17 -8.61
CA SER A 14 -0.39 4.82 -7.34
C SER A 14 -1.72 5.39 -6.84
N VAL A 15 -1.86 5.47 -5.53
CA VAL A 15 -3.08 6.00 -4.91
C VAL A 15 -2.78 7.36 -4.30
N SER A 16 -3.52 8.37 -4.73
CA SER A 16 -3.38 9.73 -4.20
C SER A 16 -4.41 9.99 -3.11
N PHE A 17 -4.00 10.74 -2.10
CA PHE A 17 -4.87 11.17 -1.01
C PHE A 17 -5.01 12.68 -1.05
N ALA A 18 -6.16 13.18 -0.64
CA ALA A 18 -6.32 14.61 -0.41
C ALA A 18 -5.41 15.04 0.73
N LYS A 19 -4.95 16.28 0.68
CA LYS A 19 -4.06 16.82 1.69
C LYS A 19 -4.67 16.66 3.08
N ASN A 20 -3.88 16.17 4.01
CA ASN A 20 -4.28 15.92 5.40
C ASN A 20 -5.36 14.85 5.58
N SER A 21 -5.70 14.11 4.52
CA SER A 21 -6.72 13.06 4.58
C SER A 21 -6.07 11.68 4.58
N VAL A 22 -6.72 10.74 5.26
CA VAL A 22 -6.35 9.32 5.23
C VAL A 22 -7.51 8.48 4.71
N LYS A 23 -8.50 9.12 4.10
CA LYS A 23 -9.67 8.43 3.56
C LYS A 23 -9.43 8.02 2.11
N LEU A 24 -9.91 6.84 1.77
CA LEU A 24 -9.90 6.36 0.39
C LEU A 24 -11.05 6.98 -0.38
N SER A 25 -10.72 7.70 -1.46
CA SER A 25 -11.72 8.23 -2.37
C SER A 25 -12.32 7.10 -3.20
N ASP A 26 -13.42 7.39 -3.91
CA ASP A 26 -13.99 6.43 -4.83
C ASP A 26 -13.01 6.07 -5.95
N ASP A 27 -12.24 7.06 -6.42
CA ASP A 27 -11.19 6.80 -7.41
C ASP A 27 -10.13 5.86 -6.85
N ALA A 28 -9.70 6.06 -5.61
CA ALA A 28 -8.73 5.19 -4.97
C ALA A 28 -9.27 3.75 -4.89
N LYS A 29 -10.53 3.60 -4.54
CA LYS A 29 -11.16 2.28 -4.46
C LYS A 29 -11.19 1.58 -5.81
N ARG A 30 -11.46 2.32 -6.90
CA ARG A 30 -11.42 1.76 -8.25
C ARG A 30 -10.01 1.30 -8.62
N LEU A 31 -8.99 2.09 -8.28
CA LEU A 31 -7.60 1.71 -8.54
C LEU A 31 -7.23 0.44 -7.76
N LEU A 32 -7.69 0.34 -6.52
CA LEU A 32 -7.41 -0.83 -5.70
C LEU A 32 -8.12 -2.08 -6.22
N ALA A 33 -9.28 -1.93 -6.83
CA ALA A 33 -9.96 -3.05 -7.49
C ALA A 33 -9.11 -3.58 -8.65
N VAL A 34 -8.46 -2.69 -9.40
CA VAL A 34 -7.55 -3.09 -10.49
C VAL A 34 -6.35 -3.86 -9.92
N VAL A 35 -5.77 -3.36 -8.84
CA VAL A 35 -4.64 -4.04 -8.18
C VAL A 35 -5.05 -5.45 -7.75
N ALA A 36 -6.21 -5.57 -7.10
CA ALA A 36 -6.71 -6.85 -6.62
C ALA A 36 -6.94 -7.83 -7.77
N ASP A 37 -7.52 -7.35 -8.88
CA ASP A 37 -7.73 -8.19 -10.05
C ASP A 37 -6.44 -8.75 -10.60
N ARG A 38 -5.43 -7.90 -10.72
CA ARG A 38 -4.13 -8.36 -11.23
C ARG A 38 -3.49 -9.36 -10.30
N MET A 39 -3.64 -9.16 -8.99
CA MET A 39 -3.14 -10.10 -8.00
C MET A 39 -3.85 -11.45 -8.09
N ARG A 40 -5.16 -11.44 -8.32
CA ARG A 40 -5.92 -12.69 -8.50
C ARG A 40 -5.47 -13.46 -9.73
N ASN A 41 -5.10 -12.74 -10.78
CA ASN A 41 -4.64 -13.36 -12.02
C ASN A 41 -3.19 -13.84 -11.95
N SER A 42 -2.44 -13.45 -10.93
CA SER A 42 -1.06 -13.86 -10.74
C SER A 42 -0.83 -14.24 -9.28
N PRO A 43 -1.39 -15.38 -8.85
CA PRO A 43 -1.46 -15.71 -7.41
C PRO A 43 -0.11 -15.92 -6.72
N GLY A 44 0.95 -16.13 -7.48
CA GLY A 44 2.29 -16.27 -6.90
C GLY A 44 3.02 -14.94 -6.66
N CYS A 45 2.38 -13.81 -7.01
CA CYS A 45 3.04 -12.51 -6.94
C CYS A 45 2.52 -11.70 -5.77
N ASN A 46 3.45 -11.14 -4.99
CA ASN A 46 3.14 -10.26 -3.87
C ASN A 46 3.32 -8.80 -4.28
N VAL A 47 2.81 -7.90 -3.46
CA VAL A 47 2.78 -6.46 -3.75
C VAL A 47 3.30 -5.70 -2.55
N VAL A 48 4.07 -4.65 -2.80
CA VAL A 48 4.57 -3.73 -1.76
C VAL A 48 3.75 -2.44 -1.84
N VAL A 49 3.19 -2.04 -0.70
CA VAL A 49 2.42 -0.80 -0.57
C VAL A 49 3.30 0.17 0.24
N THR A 50 3.70 1.27 -0.39
CA THR A 50 4.70 2.17 0.17
C THR A 50 4.15 3.58 0.37
N GLY A 51 4.16 4.04 1.62
CA GLY A 51 3.86 5.42 1.97
C GLY A 51 5.14 6.20 2.21
N TYR A 52 5.08 7.52 2.01
CA TYR A 52 6.26 8.38 2.05
C TYR A 52 6.15 9.44 3.13
N CYS A 53 7.28 10.01 3.46
CA CYS A 53 7.48 11.13 4.38
C CYS A 53 7.45 10.75 5.84
N ALA A 54 8.52 11.12 6.51
CA ALA A 54 8.70 10.87 7.93
C ALA A 54 9.45 12.03 8.60
N GLY A 55 9.26 13.26 8.07
CA GLY A 55 9.98 14.42 8.56
C GLY A 55 9.59 14.82 9.98
N ASN A 56 8.39 14.46 10.42
CA ASN A 56 7.94 14.69 11.79
C ASN A 56 6.96 13.59 12.18
N LYS A 57 6.54 13.61 13.44
CA LYS A 57 5.65 12.56 13.97
C LYS A 57 4.32 12.49 13.24
N LEU A 58 3.79 13.66 12.89
CA LEU A 58 2.49 13.72 12.20
C LEU A 58 2.60 13.12 10.80
N GLU A 59 3.68 13.41 10.07
CA GLU A 59 3.90 12.81 8.75
C GLU A 59 4.08 11.31 8.83
N GLN A 60 4.82 10.83 9.83
CA GLN A 60 5.02 9.40 10.04
C GLN A 60 3.67 8.70 10.26
N GLN A 61 2.85 9.25 11.15
CA GLN A 61 1.55 8.66 11.47
C GLN A 61 0.63 8.69 10.26
N ARG A 62 0.63 9.79 9.50
CA ARG A 62 -0.21 9.90 8.30
C ARG A 62 0.21 8.89 7.25
N SER A 63 1.51 8.74 7.03
CA SER A 63 2.03 7.73 6.09
C SER A 63 1.55 6.33 6.49
N TRP A 64 1.67 6.00 7.77
CA TRP A 64 1.21 4.72 8.30
C TRP A 64 -0.30 4.54 8.08
N ASP A 65 -1.09 5.57 8.43
CA ASP A 65 -2.55 5.50 8.31
C ASP A 65 -2.99 5.25 6.87
N ARG A 66 -2.30 5.87 5.91
CA ARG A 66 -2.63 5.73 4.49
C ARG A 66 -2.31 4.33 3.97
N VAL A 67 -1.15 3.81 4.30
CA VAL A 67 -0.78 2.44 3.91
C VAL A 67 -1.74 1.44 4.57
N ASN A 68 -2.03 1.65 5.85
CA ASN A 68 -2.94 0.79 6.59
C ASN A 68 -4.34 0.77 5.96
N ALA A 69 -4.84 1.94 5.55
CA ALA A 69 -6.15 2.04 4.91
C ALA A 69 -6.20 1.24 3.61
N ILE A 70 -5.14 1.33 2.80
CA ILE A 70 -5.06 0.62 1.52
C ILE A 70 -4.99 -0.89 1.75
N ILE A 71 -4.12 -1.34 2.64
CA ILE A 71 -3.94 -2.77 2.89
C ILE A 71 -5.23 -3.36 3.47
N ASN A 72 -5.85 -2.67 4.44
CA ASN A 72 -7.10 -3.16 5.01
C ASN A 72 -8.21 -3.24 3.97
N TYR A 73 -8.28 -2.26 3.06
CA TYR A 73 -9.26 -2.29 1.98
C TYR A 73 -9.06 -3.50 1.08
N LEU A 74 -7.82 -3.76 0.68
CA LEU A 74 -7.50 -4.90 -0.17
C LEU A 74 -7.87 -6.21 0.50
N ILE A 75 -7.64 -6.33 1.79
CA ILE A 75 -7.96 -7.56 2.54
C ILE A 75 -9.47 -7.69 2.73
N GLU A 76 -10.12 -6.66 3.25
CA GLU A 76 -11.51 -6.74 3.71
C GLU A 76 -12.53 -6.61 2.60
N LYS A 77 -12.25 -5.76 1.61
CA LYS A 77 -13.20 -5.47 0.53
C LYS A 77 -12.90 -6.24 -0.74
N GLU A 78 -11.62 -6.48 -1.02
CA GLU A 78 -11.23 -7.17 -2.25
C GLU A 78 -10.82 -8.63 -2.03
N GLY A 79 -10.74 -9.07 -0.79
CA GLY A 79 -10.45 -10.47 -0.48
C GLY A 79 -9.02 -10.90 -0.73
N VAL A 80 -8.08 -9.95 -0.79
CA VAL A 80 -6.67 -10.28 -0.97
C VAL A 80 -6.10 -10.81 0.34
N SER A 81 -5.31 -11.88 0.26
CA SER A 81 -4.65 -12.41 1.45
C SER A 81 -3.60 -11.43 1.96
N GLY A 82 -3.60 -11.18 3.27
CA GLY A 82 -2.61 -10.31 3.89
C GLY A 82 -1.17 -10.77 3.67
N ASP A 83 -0.96 -12.08 3.53
CA ASP A 83 0.37 -12.64 3.29
C ASP A 83 0.99 -12.15 1.98
N ARG A 84 0.18 -11.62 1.08
CA ARG A 84 0.62 -11.14 -0.22
C ARG A 84 0.92 -9.64 -0.23
N LEU A 85 0.73 -8.95 0.87
CA LEU A 85 0.86 -7.50 0.96
C LEU A 85 2.00 -7.13 1.92
N ILE A 86 2.91 -6.29 1.46
CA ILE A 86 4.04 -5.83 2.26
C ILE A 86 3.82 -4.37 2.63
N PHE A 87 3.90 -4.08 3.91
CA PHE A 87 3.61 -2.77 4.50
C PHE A 87 4.91 -1.98 4.63
N LYS A 88 5.01 -0.83 3.93
CA LYS A 88 6.11 0.11 4.11
C LYS A 88 5.56 1.52 4.25
N TYR A 89 6.07 2.28 5.21
CA TYR A 89 5.64 3.65 5.40
C TYR A 89 6.82 4.52 5.80
N GLY A 90 6.65 5.83 5.65
CA GLY A 90 7.67 6.78 6.06
C GLY A 90 8.93 6.73 5.22
N GLU A 91 8.82 6.24 3.99
CA GLU A 91 9.98 6.09 3.10
C GLU A 91 10.35 7.42 2.48
N GLU A 92 11.58 7.49 1.96
CA GLU A 92 12.09 8.68 1.29
C GLU A 92 11.90 8.54 -0.22
N GLY A 93 11.90 9.67 -0.91
CA GLY A 93 11.96 9.70 -2.37
C GLY A 93 10.64 9.74 -3.09
N GLY A 94 9.53 9.82 -2.37
CA GLY A 94 8.20 9.89 -2.97
C GLY A 94 7.39 11.09 -2.50
N ASP A 95 6.22 11.24 -3.10
CA ASP A 95 5.27 12.30 -2.76
C ASP A 95 4.56 11.93 -1.46
N CYS A 96 4.50 12.87 -0.52
CA CYS A 96 3.88 12.64 0.79
C CYS A 96 2.40 12.26 0.70
N ASP A 97 1.69 12.74 -0.32
CA ASP A 97 0.26 12.50 -0.46
C ASP A 97 -0.06 11.33 -1.38
N THR A 98 0.95 10.57 -1.79
CA THR A 98 0.79 9.43 -2.69
C THR A 98 1.33 8.17 -2.05
N VAL A 99 0.60 7.07 -2.22
CA VAL A 99 1.07 5.74 -1.82
C VAL A 99 1.32 4.95 -3.08
N ASP A 100 2.55 4.45 -3.22
CA ASP A 100 2.92 3.66 -4.40
C ASP A 100 2.64 2.18 -4.14
N ILE A 101 2.24 1.52 -5.21
CA ILE A 101 1.98 0.08 -5.19
C ILE A 101 2.82 -0.54 -6.30
N ARG A 102 3.62 -1.52 -5.95
CA ARG A 102 4.48 -2.20 -6.92
C ARG A 102 4.55 -3.68 -6.65
N ALA A 103 4.90 -4.44 -7.66
CA ALA A 103 5.18 -5.85 -7.48
C ALA A 103 6.40 -6.02 -6.58
N ALA A 104 6.34 -7.00 -5.68
CA ALA A 104 7.48 -7.34 -4.85
C ALA A 104 8.55 -8.03 -5.70
N ASN A 105 9.79 -7.80 -5.35
CA ASN A 105 10.92 -8.49 -5.97
C ASN A 105 10.96 -9.94 -5.47
N GLU A 106 11.65 -10.80 -6.23
CA GLU A 106 11.85 -12.17 -5.79
C GLU A 106 12.55 -12.20 -4.44
N GLY A 107 11.97 -12.93 -3.50
CA GLY A 107 12.51 -13.03 -2.15
C GLY A 107 12.22 -11.86 -1.24
N GLU A 108 11.55 -10.84 -1.76
CA GLU A 108 11.16 -9.68 -0.93
C GLU A 108 10.00 -10.09 -0.03
N GLU A 109 10.19 -9.90 1.27
CA GLU A 109 9.19 -10.27 2.27
C GLU A 109 8.99 -9.13 3.24
N GLY A 110 7.89 -9.17 3.93
CA GLY A 110 7.61 -8.18 4.97
C GLY A 110 6.23 -8.40 5.55
N PRO A 111 5.95 -7.76 6.68
CA PRO A 111 4.65 -7.91 7.32
C PRO A 111 3.57 -7.17 6.54
N ASN A 112 2.34 -7.64 6.69
CA ASN A 112 1.18 -6.93 6.16
C ASN A 112 0.61 -5.94 7.18
N THR A 113 1.15 -5.92 8.38
CA THR A 113 0.75 -4.97 9.40
C THR A 113 1.97 -4.58 10.22
N VAL A 114 2.01 -3.33 10.63
CA VAL A 114 3.09 -2.76 11.44
C VAL A 114 2.43 -1.93 12.53
N PRO A 115 2.92 -1.95 13.77
CA PRO A 115 2.33 -1.11 14.81
C PRO A 115 2.38 0.37 14.45
N ALA A 116 1.30 1.10 14.76
CA ALA A 116 1.25 2.53 14.50
C ALA A 116 2.34 3.25 15.30
N PRO A 117 3.11 4.16 14.66
CA PRO A 117 4.22 4.81 15.35
C PRO A 117 3.76 5.80 16.42
N HIS A 118 2.66 6.52 16.16
CA HIS A 118 2.18 7.57 17.06
C HIS A 118 0.66 7.52 17.16
N PRO A 119 0.08 6.46 17.76
CA PRO A 119 -1.37 6.30 17.75
C PRO A 119 -2.14 7.44 18.41
N ASN A 120 -1.50 8.17 19.33
CA ASN A 120 -2.15 9.31 19.99
C ASN A 120 -2.34 10.51 19.06
N LEU A 121 -1.68 10.53 17.91
CA LEU A 121 -1.86 11.60 16.92
C LEU A 121 -3.00 11.32 15.96
N ARG A 122 -3.56 10.13 16.00
CA ARG A 122 -4.65 9.75 15.12
C ARG A 122 -5.93 10.43 15.59
N LYS A 123 -6.60 11.09 14.67
CA LYS A 123 -7.91 11.71 14.96
C LYS A 123 -8.98 11.02 14.13
N ASN A 124 -10.00 10.63 14.80
CA ASN A 124 -11.13 9.95 14.16
C ASN A 124 -12.05 10.96 13.49
#